data_abb189a361c2125f7136c76b854d022d
#
_entry.id   abb189a361c2125f7136c76b854d022d
#
_cell.length_a   1.000
_cell.length_b   1.000
_cell.length_c   1.000
_cell.angle_alpha   90.00
_cell.angle_beta   90.00
_cell.angle_gamma   90.00
#
_symmetry.space_group_name_H-M   'P 1'
#
loop_
_entity.id
_entity.type
_entity.pdbx_description
1 polymer ?
#
loop_
_entity_poly.entity_id
_entity_poly.type
_entity_poly.pdbx_seq_one_letter_code
_entity_poly.pdbx_strand_id
1 'polypeptide(L)'
;MKYSLIFFISFILSTGINAADDKTKEIELPEIFISGDAAIGAELVDSCAACHGADGNSISTDWPKLSGQNQRYLYEQLKYFRDGDRMNALMMSVTPYLQTLNDNDLKHIAAYYSEYKSTTGQAKNDEDLLALGSLLFRFGNIK
;
A
#
# COMPACT_ATOMS: atom_id res chain seq x y z
N MET A 1 -87.73 -21.26 3.50
CA MET A 1 -86.91 -20.11 3.20
C MET A 1 -85.47 -20.63 3.18
N LYS A 2 -84.86 -20.77 1.96
CA LYS A 2 -83.55 -21.35 1.77
C LYS A 2 -82.57 -20.20 1.50
N TYR A 3 -81.61 -19.97 2.37
CA TYR A 3 -80.53 -19.04 2.15
C TYR A 3 -79.34 -19.82 1.57
N SER A 4 -79.01 -19.48 0.31
CA SER A 4 -77.85 -20.03 -0.41
C SER A 4 -76.64 -19.21 -0.02
N LEU A 5 -75.68 -19.81 0.63
CA LEU A 5 -74.39 -19.20 0.96
C LEU A 5 -73.44 -19.34 -0.25
N ILE A 6 -73.18 -18.21 -0.88
CA ILE A 6 -72.18 -18.12 -1.97
C ILE A 6 -70.83 -17.90 -1.32
N PHE A 7 -69.95 -18.92 -1.40
CA PHE A 7 -68.54 -18.79 -1.00
C PHE A 7 -67.77 -18.12 -2.14
N PHE A 8 -67.32 -16.90 -1.88
CA PHE A 8 -66.31 -16.26 -2.75
C PHE A 8 -64.93 -16.79 -2.36
N ILE A 9 -64.37 -17.64 -3.23
CA ILE A 9 -62.97 -18.04 -3.13
C ILE A 9 -62.14 -16.90 -3.72
N SER A 10 -61.51 -16.12 -2.83
CA SER A 10 -60.53 -15.10 -3.23
C SER A 10 -59.22 -15.78 -3.60
N PHE A 11 -58.94 -15.83 -4.91
CA PHE A 11 -57.68 -16.36 -5.45
C PHE A 11 -56.63 -15.26 -5.31
N ILE A 12 -55.84 -15.30 -4.23
CA ILE A 12 -54.69 -14.40 -4.05
C ILE A 12 -53.59 -14.88 -4.98
N LEU A 13 -53.42 -14.18 -6.08
CA LEU A 13 -52.21 -14.29 -6.91
C LEU A 13 -51.06 -13.72 -6.11
N SER A 14 -50.25 -14.56 -5.47
CA SER A 14 -48.97 -14.14 -4.93
C SER A 14 -47.99 -13.97 -6.10
N THR A 15 -47.84 -12.73 -6.56
CA THR A 15 -46.72 -12.37 -7.42
C THR A 15 -45.45 -12.47 -6.58
N GLY A 16 -44.70 -13.54 -6.75
CA GLY A 16 -43.36 -13.67 -6.21
C GLY A 16 -42.50 -12.52 -6.73
N ILE A 17 -42.20 -11.59 -5.84
CA ILE A 17 -41.14 -10.60 -6.09
C ILE A 17 -39.84 -11.42 -6.05
N ASN A 18 -39.33 -11.76 -7.22
CA ASN A 18 -37.94 -12.21 -7.33
C ASN A 18 -37.08 -11.06 -6.84
N ALA A 19 -36.57 -11.18 -5.61
CA ALA A 19 -35.45 -10.36 -5.18
C ALA A 19 -34.34 -10.54 -6.22
N ALA A 20 -34.06 -9.47 -6.95
CA ALA A 20 -32.92 -9.43 -7.87
C ALA A 20 -31.70 -9.88 -7.08
N ASP A 21 -31.06 -10.92 -7.58
CA ASP A 21 -29.76 -11.37 -7.14
C ASP A 21 -28.80 -10.19 -7.32
N ASP A 22 -28.70 -9.37 -6.25
CA ASP A 22 -27.72 -8.31 -6.14
C ASP A 22 -26.35 -8.99 -5.92
N LYS A 23 -25.82 -9.53 -7.04
CA LYS A 23 -24.41 -9.79 -7.14
C LYS A 23 -23.74 -8.43 -7.12
N THR A 24 -23.45 -7.94 -5.91
CA THR A 24 -22.45 -6.92 -5.71
C THR A 24 -21.19 -7.45 -6.38
N LYS A 25 -20.99 -7.05 -7.63
CA LYS A 25 -19.76 -7.31 -8.36
C LYS A 25 -18.67 -6.67 -7.52
N GLU A 26 -17.94 -7.51 -6.78
CA GLU A 26 -16.77 -7.09 -6.04
C GLU A 26 -15.90 -6.31 -7.03
N ILE A 27 -15.79 -4.99 -6.79
CA ILE A 27 -14.98 -4.13 -7.65
C ILE A 27 -13.55 -4.54 -7.33
N GLU A 28 -12.99 -5.39 -8.18
CA GLU A 28 -11.59 -5.74 -8.12
C GLU A 28 -10.81 -4.44 -8.42
N LEU A 29 -10.36 -3.80 -7.34
CA LEU A 29 -9.55 -2.58 -7.45
C LEU A 29 -8.32 -2.92 -8.28
N PRO A 30 -7.96 -2.09 -9.26
CA PRO A 30 -6.77 -2.34 -10.05
C PRO A 30 -5.55 -2.46 -9.11
N GLU A 31 -4.56 -3.28 -9.47
CA GLU A 31 -3.34 -3.55 -8.67
C GLU A 31 -2.54 -2.30 -8.25
N ILE A 32 -2.96 -1.11 -8.69
CA ILE A 32 -2.41 0.17 -8.20
C ILE A 32 -2.71 0.40 -6.71
N PHE A 33 -3.74 -0.25 -6.16
CA PHE A 33 -4.04 -0.20 -4.73
C PHE A 33 -3.43 -1.42 -4.04
N ILE A 34 -2.25 -1.22 -3.47
CA ILE A 34 -1.61 -2.23 -2.63
C ILE A 34 -2.24 -2.12 -1.24
N SER A 35 -2.98 -3.14 -0.83
CA SER A 35 -3.48 -3.22 0.53
C SER A 35 -2.48 -3.98 1.40
N GLY A 36 -1.85 -3.29 2.34
CA GLY A 36 -1.08 -3.89 3.43
C GLY A 36 -1.67 -3.45 4.76
N ASP A 37 -1.41 -4.21 5.81
CA ASP A 37 -1.78 -3.89 7.20
C ASP A 37 -0.53 -3.45 7.94
N ALA A 38 -0.49 -2.19 8.39
CA ALA A 38 0.65 -1.62 9.08
C ALA A 38 0.89 -2.26 10.46
N ALA A 39 -0.15 -2.75 11.14
CA ALA A 39 -0.01 -3.43 12.42
C ALA A 39 0.71 -4.79 12.26
N ILE A 40 0.37 -5.55 11.22
CA ILE A 40 1.10 -6.78 10.86
C ILE A 40 2.53 -6.42 10.42
N GLY A 41 2.68 -5.34 9.64
CA GLY A 41 3.98 -4.84 9.21
C GLY A 41 4.92 -4.53 10.38
N ALA A 42 4.39 -3.97 11.47
CA ALA A 42 5.16 -3.65 12.68
C ALA A 42 5.89 -4.88 13.27
N GLU A 43 5.31 -6.08 13.14
CA GLU A 43 5.89 -7.33 13.64
C GLU A 43 6.99 -7.89 12.73
N LEU A 44 7.12 -7.35 11.51
CA LEU A 44 8.04 -7.84 10.47
C LEU A 44 9.27 -6.94 10.25
N VAL A 45 9.36 -5.78 10.91
CA VAL A 45 10.36 -4.76 10.56
C VAL A 45 11.62 -4.76 11.43
N ASP A 46 11.79 -5.65 12.38
CA ASP A 46 12.92 -5.65 13.31
C ASP A 46 14.28 -5.63 12.58
N SER A 47 14.43 -6.46 11.56
CA SER A 47 15.66 -6.51 10.74
C SER A 47 15.88 -5.23 9.92
N CYS A 48 14.82 -4.50 9.60
CA CYS A 48 14.85 -3.26 8.83
C CYS A 48 15.17 -2.06 9.74
N ALA A 49 14.59 -2.07 10.94
CA ALA A 49 14.69 -1.00 11.92
C ALA A 49 16.14 -0.73 12.38
N ALA A 50 16.99 -1.77 12.38
CA ALA A 50 18.40 -1.65 12.75
C ALA A 50 19.17 -0.59 11.94
N CYS A 51 18.79 -0.40 10.67
CA CYS A 51 19.41 0.58 9.77
C CYS A 51 18.50 1.76 9.46
N HIS A 52 17.23 1.48 9.16
CA HIS A 52 16.28 2.49 8.70
C HIS A 52 15.54 3.20 9.84
N GLY A 53 15.72 2.76 11.09
CA GLY A 53 14.95 3.24 12.24
C GLY A 53 13.59 2.54 12.36
N ALA A 54 13.08 2.43 13.58
CA ALA A 54 11.79 1.79 13.83
C ALA A 54 10.64 2.50 13.11
N ASP A 55 10.71 3.81 12.99
CA ASP A 55 9.74 4.67 12.29
C ASP A 55 10.13 4.95 10.82
N GLY A 56 11.20 4.36 10.33
CA GLY A 56 11.72 4.60 8.98
C GLY A 56 12.48 5.92 8.81
N ASN A 57 12.72 6.68 9.89
CA ASN A 57 13.51 7.91 9.86
C ASN A 57 14.97 7.62 10.20
N SER A 58 15.71 7.01 9.26
CA SER A 58 17.14 6.76 9.45
C SER A 58 17.91 7.98 9.95
N ILE A 59 18.81 7.77 10.89
CA ILE A 59 19.73 8.80 11.43
C ILE A 59 21.04 8.89 10.65
N SER A 60 21.32 7.92 9.77
CA SER A 60 22.51 7.89 8.93
C SER A 60 22.20 8.31 7.51
N THR A 61 23.14 9.00 6.86
CA THR A 61 23.09 9.34 5.44
C THR A 61 23.31 8.14 4.53
N ASP A 62 23.85 7.05 5.05
CA ASP A 62 24.13 5.83 4.27
C ASP A 62 22.87 5.01 4.03
N TRP A 63 21.85 5.19 4.86
CA TRP A 63 20.60 4.46 4.80
C TRP A 63 19.43 5.40 4.47
N PRO A 64 18.67 5.13 3.42
CA PRO A 64 17.56 5.99 3.03
C PRO A 64 16.44 5.96 4.07
N LYS A 65 15.74 7.10 4.23
CA LYS A 65 14.49 7.14 4.98
C LYS A 65 13.41 6.38 4.22
N LEU A 66 12.65 5.57 4.95
CA LEU A 66 11.51 4.81 4.44
C LEU A 66 10.18 5.44 4.84
N SER A 67 10.19 6.24 5.93
CA SER A 67 9.00 6.91 6.47
C SER A 67 8.34 7.81 5.43
N GLY A 68 7.01 7.66 5.27
CA GLY A 68 6.20 8.44 4.35
C GLY A 68 6.48 8.20 2.87
N GLN A 69 7.25 7.18 2.55
CA GLN A 69 7.48 6.78 1.16
C GLN A 69 6.23 6.11 0.59
N ASN A 70 6.01 6.23 -0.69
CA ASN A 70 4.89 5.60 -1.38
C ASN A 70 4.88 4.08 -1.14
N GLN A 71 3.76 3.54 -0.65
CA GLN A 71 3.62 2.14 -0.27
C GLN A 71 3.93 1.20 -1.43
N ARG A 72 3.42 1.47 -2.63
CA ARG A 72 3.68 0.65 -3.82
C ARG A 72 5.16 0.64 -4.18
N TYR A 73 5.81 1.81 -4.11
CA TYR A 73 7.25 1.90 -4.37
C TYR A 73 8.05 1.06 -3.35
N LEU A 74 7.72 1.15 -2.06
CA LEU A 74 8.37 0.33 -1.03
C LEU A 74 8.20 -1.16 -1.30
N TYR A 75 6.98 -1.60 -1.59
CA TYR A 75 6.69 -2.99 -1.92
C TYR A 75 7.50 -3.49 -3.12
N GLU A 76 7.50 -2.74 -4.23
CA GLU A 76 8.25 -3.09 -5.42
C GLU A 76 9.76 -3.17 -5.14
N GLN A 77 10.30 -2.23 -4.34
CA GLN A 77 11.72 -2.26 -3.98
C GLN A 77 12.08 -3.46 -3.09
N LEU A 78 11.24 -3.79 -2.09
CA LEU A 78 11.43 -4.98 -1.26
C LEU A 78 11.40 -6.25 -2.10
N LYS A 79 10.48 -6.33 -3.05
CA LYS A 79 10.38 -7.45 -3.99
C LYS A 79 11.64 -7.58 -4.85
N TYR A 80 12.13 -6.48 -5.42
CA TYR A 80 13.36 -6.48 -6.22
C TYR A 80 14.58 -6.92 -5.41
N PHE A 81 14.69 -6.52 -4.14
CA PHE A 81 15.77 -7.00 -3.27
C PHE A 81 15.62 -8.48 -2.92
N ARG A 82 14.40 -8.96 -2.66
CA ARG A 82 14.12 -10.36 -2.37
C ARG A 82 14.47 -11.25 -3.56
N ASP A 83 14.03 -10.86 -4.74
CA ASP A 83 14.11 -11.64 -5.98
C ASP A 83 15.48 -11.49 -6.67
N GLY A 84 16.33 -10.57 -6.21
CA GLY A 84 17.69 -10.35 -6.74
C GLY A 84 17.75 -9.38 -7.94
N ASP A 85 16.62 -8.79 -8.32
CA ASP A 85 16.54 -7.80 -9.43
C ASP A 85 17.20 -6.47 -9.06
N ARG A 86 17.33 -6.19 -7.75
CA ARG A 86 18.04 -5.05 -7.21
C ARG A 86 19.10 -5.52 -6.20
N MET A 87 20.34 -5.09 -6.41
CA MET A 87 21.44 -5.37 -5.49
C MET A 87 21.98 -4.08 -4.89
N ASN A 88 22.30 -4.13 -3.58
CA ASN A 88 23.02 -3.10 -2.87
C ASN A 88 23.82 -3.76 -1.75
N ALA A 89 25.09 -3.43 -1.61
CA ALA A 89 26.00 -4.09 -0.69
C ALA A 89 25.52 -4.08 0.77
N LEU A 90 24.88 -2.98 1.23
CA LEU A 90 24.34 -2.86 2.58
C LEU A 90 23.07 -3.70 2.75
N MET A 91 22.14 -3.63 1.79
CA MET A 91 20.88 -4.37 1.83
C MET A 91 21.05 -5.89 1.64
N MET A 92 22.18 -6.34 1.08
CA MET A 92 22.44 -7.78 0.94
C MET A 92 22.46 -8.54 2.27
N SER A 93 22.77 -7.89 3.38
CA SER A 93 22.71 -8.50 4.71
C SER A 93 21.27 -8.88 5.13
N VAL A 94 20.25 -8.20 4.59
CA VAL A 94 18.83 -8.42 4.89
C VAL A 94 18.15 -9.32 3.85
N THR A 95 18.76 -9.52 2.69
CA THR A 95 18.20 -10.34 1.60
C THR A 95 17.78 -11.75 2.06
N PRO A 96 18.56 -12.49 2.86
CA PRO A 96 18.14 -13.82 3.34
C PRO A 96 16.83 -13.77 4.15
N TYR A 97 16.63 -12.71 4.93
CA TYR A 97 15.37 -12.50 5.65
C TYR A 97 14.22 -12.20 4.66
N LEU A 98 14.42 -11.30 3.71
CA LEU A 98 13.41 -10.98 2.71
C LEU A 98 12.96 -12.23 1.92
N GLN A 99 13.86 -13.17 1.66
CA GLN A 99 13.58 -14.42 0.96
C GLN A 99 12.68 -15.38 1.76
N THR A 100 12.52 -15.19 3.07
CA THR A 100 11.56 -15.94 3.89
C THR A 100 10.15 -15.37 3.84
N LEU A 101 9.98 -14.15 3.32
CA LEU A 101 8.72 -13.40 3.30
C LEU A 101 7.96 -13.62 1.99
N ASN A 102 6.65 -13.73 2.10
CA ASN A 102 5.75 -13.76 0.95
C ASN A 102 5.36 -12.34 0.50
N ASP A 103 4.64 -12.22 -0.62
CA ASP A 103 4.24 -10.92 -1.18
C ASP A 103 3.34 -10.10 -0.25
N ASN A 104 2.49 -10.74 0.55
CA ASN A 104 1.65 -10.04 1.51
C ASN A 104 2.47 -9.48 2.67
N ASP A 105 3.48 -10.20 3.15
CA ASP A 105 4.38 -9.71 4.18
C ASP A 105 5.12 -8.45 3.71
N LEU A 106 5.58 -8.43 2.45
CA LEU A 106 6.22 -7.24 1.87
C LEU A 106 5.23 -6.06 1.74
N LYS A 107 3.96 -6.32 1.44
CA LYS A 107 2.91 -5.29 1.43
C LYS A 107 2.64 -4.73 2.83
N HIS A 108 2.65 -5.58 3.86
CA HIS A 108 2.50 -5.17 5.25
C HIS A 108 3.66 -4.28 5.71
N ILE A 109 4.90 -4.66 5.43
CA ILE A 109 6.09 -3.84 5.70
C ILE A 109 6.00 -2.49 4.97
N ALA A 110 5.59 -2.50 3.71
CA ALA A 110 5.43 -1.29 2.91
C ALA A 110 4.34 -0.36 3.49
N ALA A 111 3.22 -0.91 3.95
CA ALA A 111 2.17 -0.16 4.65
C ALA A 111 2.71 0.49 5.91
N TYR A 112 3.41 -0.27 6.75
CA TYR A 112 3.97 0.21 8.01
C TYR A 112 4.82 1.47 7.82
N TYR A 113 5.82 1.44 6.96
CA TYR A 113 6.70 2.60 6.76
C TYR A 113 6.03 3.75 6.02
N SER A 114 5.05 3.48 5.17
CA SER A 114 4.34 4.53 4.43
C SER A 114 3.47 5.43 5.30
N GLU A 115 3.00 4.93 6.45
CA GLU A 115 2.15 5.67 7.38
C GLU A 115 2.92 6.66 8.26
N TYR A 116 4.23 6.47 8.41
CA TYR A 116 5.04 7.38 9.21
C TYR A 116 5.32 8.68 8.47
N LYS A 117 5.47 9.74 9.24
CA LYS A 117 5.86 11.04 8.69
C LYS A 117 7.38 11.12 8.56
N SER A 118 7.86 11.40 7.37
CA SER A 118 9.27 11.66 7.15
C SER A 118 9.72 12.92 7.87
N THR A 119 10.83 12.83 8.60
CA THR A 119 11.47 14.02 9.18
C THR A 119 12.08 14.86 8.07
N THR A 120 12.00 16.18 8.23
CA THR A 120 12.54 17.13 7.25
C THR A 120 14.06 16.98 7.15
N GLY A 121 14.56 16.75 5.96
CA GLY A 121 15.99 16.86 5.67
C GLY A 121 16.42 18.32 5.63
N GLN A 122 17.71 18.57 5.84
CA GLN A 122 18.29 19.88 5.61
C GLN A 122 18.99 19.90 4.26
N ALA A 123 18.57 20.82 3.40
CA ALA A 123 19.30 21.08 2.15
C ALA A 123 20.60 21.81 2.48
N LYS A 124 21.62 21.62 1.65
CA LYS A 124 22.81 22.47 1.71
C LYS A 124 22.38 23.92 1.43
N ASN A 125 22.91 24.84 2.22
CA ASN A 125 22.67 26.27 2.00
C ASN A 125 23.64 26.78 0.91
N ASP A 126 23.38 26.36 -0.34
CA ASP A 126 24.15 26.69 -1.53
C ASP A 126 23.17 27.33 -2.52
N GLU A 127 23.25 28.65 -2.65
CA GLU A 127 22.29 29.45 -3.43
C GLU A 127 22.36 29.10 -4.92
N ASP A 128 23.54 28.83 -5.45
CA ASP A 128 23.72 28.48 -6.88
C ASP A 128 23.12 27.10 -7.17
N LEU A 129 23.33 26.14 -6.26
CA LEU A 129 22.75 24.80 -6.38
C LEU A 129 21.22 24.83 -6.25
N LEU A 130 20.69 25.66 -5.33
CA LEU A 130 19.24 25.83 -5.17
C LEU A 130 18.61 26.50 -6.39
N ALA A 131 19.26 27.53 -6.96
CA ALA A 131 18.80 28.18 -8.19
C ALA A 131 18.79 27.22 -9.37
N LEU A 132 19.87 26.46 -9.57
CA LEU A 132 19.97 25.45 -10.61
C LEU A 132 18.92 24.34 -10.43
N GLY A 133 18.76 23.84 -9.21
CA GLY A 133 17.74 22.83 -8.89
C GLY A 133 16.32 23.34 -9.19
N SER A 134 16.03 24.59 -8.85
CA SER A 134 14.74 25.23 -9.14
C SER A 134 14.48 25.33 -10.65
N LEU A 135 15.49 25.69 -11.43
CA LEU A 135 15.39 25.73 -12.90
C LEU A 135 15.13 24.35 -13.48
N LEU A 136 15.91 23.35 -13.05
CA LEU A 136 15.74 21.97 -13.51
C LEU A 136 14.37 21.40 -13.16
N PHE A 137 13.86 21.69 -11.96
CA PHE A 137 12.55 21.24 -11.51
C PHE A 137 11.41 21.84 -12.33
N ARG A 138 11.51 23.13 -12.68
CA ARG A 138 10.43 23.84 -13.40
C ARG A 138 10.46 23.63 -14.91
N PHE A 139 11.63 23.51 -15.50
CA PHE A 139 11.82 23.57 -16.95
C PHE A 139 12.50 22.33 -17.52
N GLY A 140 12.93 21.40 -16.69
CA GLY A 140 13.73 20.26 -17.12
C GLY A 140 15.15 20.64 -17.54
N ASN A 141 15.88 19.67 -18.08
CA ASN A 141 17.22 19.93 -18.61
C ASN A 141 17.10 20.54 -20.00
N ILE A 142 17.22 21.85 -20.09
CA ILE A 142 17.24 22.59 -21.35
C ILE A 142 18.65 22.43 -21.92
N LYS A 143 18.79 21.52 -22.88
CA LYS A 143 19.98 21.42 -23.73
C LYS A 143 19.85 22.35 -24.90
#